data_473aa09a8d7fb4a4b2ef96e415f6e473
#
_entry.id   473aa09a8d7fb4a4b2ef96e415f6e473
#
_cell.length_a   1.000
_cell.length_b   1.000
_cell.length_c   1.000
_cell.angle_alpha   90.00
_cell.angle_beta   90.00
_cell.angle_gamma   90.00
#
_symmetry.space_group_name_H-M   'P 1'
#
loop_
_entity.id
_entity.type
_entity.pdbx_description
1 polymer ?
#
loop_
_entity_poly.entity_id
_entity_poly.type
_entity_poly.pdbx_seq_one_letter_code
_entity_poly.pdbx_strand_id
1 'polypeptide(L)'
;MPHTQLKSLTVALSLSSSLFIALASAAPIVQPGAPGNTGRILSAEEAVQITDTSYSPADVSFMQMMIPHHQQALEMADLVEGRTNRPELVEIAGRIKASQSDEIGFMEGWLNDRGESAMAHAHHMLSAHHKMEMGMATDQQMAALGDSQSVGFDRQFLQLMIRHHEGAVDMVKDLSLIHI
;
A
#
# COMPACT_ATOMS: atom_id res chain seq x y z
N MET A 1 7.76 -82.89 -34.62
CA MET A 1 7.00 -81.97 -33.73
C MET A 1 7.46 -80.55 -34.04
N PRO A 2 6.64 -79.71 -34.68
CA PRO A 2 7.06 -78.37 -35.06
C PRO A 2 6.80 -77.37 -33.92
N HIS A 3 7.82 -76.62 -33.61
CA HIS A 3 7.75 -75.47 -32.67
C HIS A 3 7.08 -74.23 -33.30
N THR A 4 5.93 -73.86 -32.76
CA THR A 4 5.18 -72.66 -33.18
C THR A 4 5.80 -71.44 -32.51
N GLN A 5 6.43 -70.56 -33.29
CA GLN A 5 6.95 -69.27 -32.83
C GLN A 5 5.77 -68.25 -32.77
N LEU A 6 5.53 -67.77 -31.56
CA LEU A 6 4.54 -66.70 -31.32
C LEU A 6 5.23 -65.33 -31.59
N LYS A 7 4.75 -64.64 -32.60
CA LYS A 7 5.23 -63.29 -32.94
C LYS A 7 4.45 -62.28 -32.09
N SER A 8 5.16 -61.66 -31.11
CA SER A 8 4.64 -60.54 -30.36
C SER A 8 4.55 -59.27 -31.22
N LEU A 9 3.33 -58.77 -31.39
CA LEU A 9 3.06 -57.49 -32.07
C LEU A 9 3.09 -56.39 -31.04
N THR A 10 4.18 -55.59 -31.04
CA THR A 10 4.30 -54.42 -30.17
C THR A 10 3.64 -53.24 -30.89
N VAL A 11 2.47 -52.79 -30.41
CA VAL A 11 1.81 -51.55 -30.84
C VAL A 11 2.42 -50.40 -30.06
N ALA A 12 3.19 -49.56 -30.76
CA ALA A 12 3.70 -48.31 -30.22
C ALA A 12 2.60 -47.25 -30.30
N LEU A 13 2.03 -46.91 -29.14
CA LEU A 13 1.06 -45.83 -29.00
C LEU A 13 1.84 -44.50 -28.82
N SER A 14 1.99 -43.75 -29.91
CA SER A 14 2.58 -42.41 -29.90
C SER A 14 1.58 -41.39 -29.36
N LEU A 15 1.73 -40.96 -28.12
CA LEU A 15 0.98 -39.89 -27.51
C LEU A 15 1.56 -38.52 -27.99
N SER A 16 0.93 -37.94 -29.02
CA SER A 16 1.25 -36.57 -29.44
C SER A 16 0.58 -35.57 -28.49
N SER A 17 1.31 -35.12 -27.47
CA SER A 17 0.88 -34.02 -26.57
C SER A 17 0.99 -32.72 -27.32
N SER A 18 -0.11 -32.22 -27.90
CA SER A 18 -0.20 -30.85 -28.43
C SER A 18 -0.23 -29.86 -27.25
N LEU A 19 0.90 -29.20 -27.01
CA LEU A 19 1.02 -28.11 -26.04
C LEU A 19 0.28 -26.89 -26.59
N PHE A 20 -0.98 -26.68 -26.19
CA PHE A 20 -1.69 -25.43 -26.43
C PHE A 20 -1.12 -24.35 -25.51
N ILE A 21 -0.22 -23.52 -26.02
CA ILE A 21 0.18 -22.27 -25.35
C ILE A 21 -0.99 -21.31 -25.56
N ALA A 22 -1.84 -21.16 -24.54
CA ALA A 22 -2.79 -20.07 -24.49
C ALA A 22 -2.02 -18.76 -24.37
N LEU A 23 -1.95 -17.97 -25.46
CA LEU A 23 -1.51 -16.59 -25.36
C LEU A 23 -2.53 -15.85 -24.49
N ALA A 24 -2.14 -15.55 -23.25
CA ALA A 24 -2.88 -14.63 -22.43
C ALA A 24 -2.85 -13.26 -23.11
N SER A 25 -3.98 -12.85 -23.69
CA SER A 25 -4.13 -11.48 -24.21
C SER A 25 -4.04 -10.53 -23.04
N ALA A 26 -3.01 -9.68 -23.00
CA ALA A 26 -2.90 -8.62 -22.00
C ALA A 26 -4.13 -7.71 -22.12
N ALA A 27 -4.67 -7.28 -20.97
CA ALA A 27 -5.78 -6.33 -20.96
C ALA A 27 -5.35 -5.01 -21.66
N PRO A 28 -6.24 -4.38 -22.42
CA PRO A 28 -5.88 -3.13 -23.10
C PRO A 28 -5.60 -2.02 -22.08
N ILE A 29 -4.54 -1.25 -22.34
CA ILE A 29 -4.24 -0.04 -21.58
C ILE A 29 -5.14 1.07 -22.12
N VAL A 30 -5.99 1.65 -21.27
CA VAL A 30 -6.92 2.70 -21.68
C VAL A 30 -6.56 4.01 -21.01
N GLN A 31 -6.26 5.03 -21.79
CA GLN A 31 -6.18 6.41 -21.31
C GLN A 31 -7.59 6.99 -21.24
N PRO A 32 -8.08 7.42 -20.07
CA PRO A 32 -9.37 8.09 -19.95
C PRO A 32 -9.38 9.39 -20.76
N GLY A 33 -10.49 9.68 -21.44
CA GLY A 33 -10.70 11.00 -22.04
C GLY A 33 -11.10 12.05 -20.99
N ALA A 34 -10.98 13.33 -21.35
CA ALA A 34 -11.57 14.41 -20.56
C ALA A 34 -13.10 14.21 -20.45
N PRO A 35 -13.79 14.77 -19.45
CA PRO A 35 -15.22 14.66 -19.31
C PRO A 35 -15.97 14.96 -20.62
N GLY A 36 -16.76 14.00 -21.10
CA GLY A 36 -17.47 14.06 -22.38
C GLY A 36 -16.71 13.54 -23.59
N ASN A 37 -15.45 13.15 -23.46
CA ASN A 37 -14.66 12.56 -24.55
C ASN A 37 -14.42 11.07 -24.31
N THR A 38 -14.30 10.31 -25.43
CA THR A 38 -13.98 8.89 -25.39
C THR A 38 -12.53 8.66 -24.96
N GLY A 39 -12.28 7.59 -24.18
CA GLY A 39 -10.92 7.14 -23.86
C GLY A 39 -10.21 6.58 -25.10
N ARG A 40 -8.88 6.53 -25.04
CA ARG A 40 -8.01 6.00 -26.11
C ARG A 40 -7.31 4.72 -25.62
N ILE A 41 -7.26 3.69 -26.47
CA ILE A 41 -6.43 2.50 -26.22
C ILE A 41 -4.99 2.84 -26.61
N LEU A 42 -4.05 2.51 -25.73
CA LEU A 42 -2.63 2.75 -25.90
C LEU A 42 -1.88 1.43 -26.11
N SER A 43 -0.80 1.46 -26.89
CA SER A 43 0.23 0.43 -26.83
C SER A 43 1.04 0.58 -25.52
N ALA A 44 1.82 -0.46 -25.15
CA ALA A 44 2.69 -0.38 -23.98
C ALA A 44 3.73 0.74 -24.12
N GLU A 45 4.28 0.92 -25.33
CA GLU A 45 5.25 1.97 -25.65
C GLU A 45 4.64 3.36 -25.54
N GLU A 46 3.42 3.56 -26.07
CA GLU A 46 2.70 4.83 -25.94
C GLU A 46 2.36 5.14 -24.48
N ALA A 47 1.96 4.14 -23.69
CA ALA A 47 1.68 4.30 -22.28
C ALA A 47 2.92 4.77 -21.52
N VAL A 48 4.09 4.17 -21.77
CA VAL A 48 5.36 4.58 -21.17
C VAL A 48 5.74 6.01 -21.55
N GLN A 49 5.53 6.42 -22.81
CA GLN A 49 5.84 7.78 -23.28
C GLN A 49 4.91 8.86 -22.67
N ILE A 50 3.69 8.51 -22.32
CA ILE A 50 2.71 9.44 -21.74
C ILE A 50 2.85 9.51 -20.22
N THR A 51 3.34 8.45 -19.58
CA THR A 51 3.53 8.42 -18.14
C THR A 51 4.73 9.30 -17.81
N ASP A 52 4.44 10.49 -17.30
CA ASP A 52 5.47 11.31 -16.66
C ASP A 52 5.84 10.60 -15.34
N THR A 53 7.00 9.95 -15.33
CA THR A 53 7.57 9.29 -14.16
C THR A 53 8.51 10.21 -13.38
N SER A 54 8.58 11.48 -13.75
CA SER A 54 9.32 12.47 -12.99
C SER A 54 8.73 12.60 -11.59
N TYR A 55 9.57 12.93 -10.65
CA TYR A 55 9.18 13.21 -9.28
C TYR A 55 9.87 14.49 -8.80
N SER A 56 9.26 15.17 -7.88
CA SER A 56 9.78 16.40 -7.30
C SER A 56 10.38 16.17 -5.91
N PRO A 57 11.19 17.10 -5.40
CA PRO A 57 11.61 17.07 -3.99
C PRO A 57 10.44 17.07 -3.01
N ALA A 58 9.28 17.59 -3.41
CA ALA A 58 8.07 17.58 -2.59
C ALA A 58 7.48 16.17 -2.46
N ASP A 59 7.52 15.36 -3.54
CA ASP A 59 7.09 13.96 -3.49
C ASP A 59 7.98 13.15 -2.55
N VAL A 60 9.30 13.35 -2.63
CA VAL A 60 10.26 12.71 -1.73
C VAL A 60 9.97 13.08 -0.29
N SER A 61 9.82 14.37 0.00
CA SER A 61 9.50 14.86 1.34
C SER A 61 8.18 14.31 1.87
N PHE A 62 7.15 14.23 1.02
CA PHE A 62 5.86 13.66 1.36
C PHE A 62 5.98 12.19 1.78
N MET A 63 6.67 11.36 0.96
CA MET A 63 6.88 9.93 1.29
C MET A 63 7.65 9.77 2.60
N GLN A 64 8.72 10.56 2.79
CA GLN A 64 9.54 10.54 3.99
C GLN A 64 8.79 10.96 5.26
N MET A 65 7.82 11.86 5.16
CA MET A 65 6.98 12.28 6.29
C MET A 65 5.82 11.32 6.55
N MET A 66 5.24 10.74 5.50
CA MET A 66 4.11 9.84 5.62
C MET A 66 4.49 8.49 6.23
N ILE A 67 5.72 8.01 6.05
CA ILE A 67 6.20 6.78 6.68
C ILE A 67 6.11 6.85 8.21
N PRO A 68 6.75 7.79 8.93
CA PRO A 68 6.62 7.89 10.39
C PRO A 68 5.19 8.25 10.84
N HIS A 69 4.42 8.94 10.02
CA HIS A 69 3.01 9.18 10.27
C HIS A 69 2.25 7.85 10.33
N HIS A 70 2.39 6.99 9.33
CA HIS A 70 1.76 5.66 9.32
C HIS A 70 2.26 4.75 10.44
N GLN A 71 3.55 4.81 10.77
CA GLN A 71 4.10 4.05 11.90
C GLN A 71 3.38 4.38 13.22
N GLN A 72 3.05 5.64 13.47
CA GLN A 72 2.29 6.00 14.68
C GLN A 72 0.86 5.43 14.66
N ALA A 73 0.21 5.32 13.50
CA ALA A 73 -1.10 4.66 13.44
C ALA A 73 -1.00 3.16 13.75
N LEU A 74 0.09 2.48 13.33
CA LEU A 74 0.35 1.09 13.72
C LEU A 74 0.54 0.97 15.23
N GLU A 75 1.33 1.88 15.84
CA GLU A 75 1.53 1.93 17.31
C GLU A 75 0.20 2.11 18.05
N MET A 76 -0.67 3.02 17.60
CA MET A 76 -2.01 3.18 18.19
C MET A 76 -2.87 1.94 18.01
N ALA A 77 -2.83 1.31 16.84
CA ALA A 77 -3.63 0.13 16.54
C ALA A 77 -3.16 -1.11 17.34
N ASP A 78 -1.87 -1.22 17.63
CA ASP A 78 -1.31 -2.29 18.47
C ASP A 78 -1.77 -2.19 19.94
N LEU A 79 -2.13 -1.00 20.40
CA LEU A 79 -2.67 -0.82 21.75
C LEU A 79 -4.12 -1.33 21.89
N VAL A 80 -4.84 -1.59 20.82
CA VAL A 80 -6.27 -1.94 20.85
C VAL A 80 -6.51 -3.30 21.51
N GLU A 81 -5.64 -4.28 21.23
CA GLU A 81 -5.78 -5.63 21.78
C GLU A 81 -5.66 -5.62 23.32
N GLY A 82 -6.63 -6.22 23.97
CA GLY A 82 -6.73 -6.30 25.42
C GLY A 82 -7.15 -5.01 26.15
N ARG A 83 -7.43 -3.90 25.41
CA ARG A 83 -7.87 -2.62 26.01
C ARG A 83 -9.32 -2.28 25.71
N THR A 84 -9.92 -2.92 24.71
CA THR A 84 -11.33 -2.72 24.35
C THR A 84 -12.14 -4.01 24.49
N ASN A 85 -13.45 -3.86 24.76
CA ASN A 85 -14.43 -4.95 24.68
C ASN A 85 -15.26 -4.87 23.39
N ARG A 86 -14.90 -4.02 22.43
CA ARG A 86 -15.64 -3.81 21.18
C ARG A 86 -14.96 -4.54 20.03
N PRO A 87 -15.56 -5.65 19.53
CA PRO A 87 -14.97 -6.40 18.43
C PRO A 87 -14.83 -5.55 17.15
N GLU A 88 -15.73 -4.59 16.94
CA GLU A 88 -15.67 -3.67 15.80
C GLU A 88 -14.41 -2.81 15.83
N LEU A 89 -13.95 -2.41 17.02
CA LEU A 89 -12.73 -1.62 17.17
C LEU A 89 -11.49 -2.45 16.90
N VAL A 90 -11.49 -3.71 17.34
CA VAL A 90 -10.42 -4.68 17.02
C VAL A 90 -10.33 -4.92 15.51
N GLU A 91 -11.49 -5.07 14.84
CA GLU A 91 -11.53 -5.25 13.39
C GLU A 91 -11.02 -4.01 12.63
N ILE A 92 -11.42 -2.81 13.04
CA ILE A 92 -10.93 -1.54 12.46
C ILE A 92 -9.42 -1.43 12.63
N ALA A 93 -8.89 -1.68 13.84
CA ALA A 93 -7.45 -1.67 14.10
C ALA A 93 -6.70 -2.67 13.23
N GLY A 94 -7.25 -3.88 13.04
CA GLY A 94 -6.68 -4.89 12.15
C GLY A 94 -6.59 -4.43 10.70
N ARG A 95 -7.63 -3.76 10.19
CA ARG A 95 -7.62 -3.18 8.83
C ARG A 95 -6.61 -2.04 8.69
N ILE A 96 -6.54 -1.15 9.68
CA ILE A 96 -5.54 -0.07 9.70
C ILE A 96 -4.13 -0.66 9.66
N LYS A 97 -3.84 -1.66 10.48
CA LYS A 97 -2.53 -2.33 10.51
C LYS A 97 -2.17 -2.92 9.15
N ALA A 98 -3.07 -3.65 8.52
CA ALA A 98 -2.82 -4.28 7.22
C ALA A 98 -2.56 -3.21 6.13
N SER A 99 -3.47 -2.24 5.97
CA SER A 99 -3.35 -1.19 4.95
C SER A 99 -2.08 -0.36 5.14
N GLN A 100 -1.86 0.17 6.33
CA GLN A 100 -0.75 1.10 6.54
C GLN A 100 0.62 0.42 6.55
N SER A 101 0.71 -0.87 6.90
CA SER A 101 1.95 -1.64 6.71
C SER A 101 2.31 -1.79 5.23
N ASP A 102 1.33 -2.09 4.39
CA ASP A 102 1.52 -2.22 2.94
C ASP A 102 1.90 -0.86 2.33
N GLU A 103 1.27 0.23 2.78
CA GLU A 103 1.56 1.59 2.33
C GLU A 103 2.97 2.06 2.73
N ILE A 104 3.44 1.73 3.94
CA ILE A 104 4.83 1.97 4.35
C ILE A 104 5.78 1.25 3.41
N GLY A 105 5.56 -0.06 3.16
CA GLY A 105 6.41 -0.83 2.25
C GLY A 105 6.43 -0.27 0.83
N PHE A 106 5.28 0.23 0.33
CA PHE A 106 5.20 0.92 -0.95
C PHE A 106 6.05 2.21 -0.97
N MET A 107 5.92 3.06 0.05
CA MET A 107 6.65 4.33 0.13
C MET A 107 8.16 4.12 0.25
N GLU A 108 8.59 3.15 1.07
CA GLU A 108 10.00 2.77 1.21
C GLU A 108 10.56 2.23 -0.12
N GLY A 109 9.82 1.37 -0.82
CA GLY A 109 10.18 0.88 -2.14
C GLY A 109 10.29 2.01 -3.16
N TRP A 110 9.31 2.91 -3.19
CA TRP A 110 9.29 4.06 -4.09
C TRP A 110 10.52 4.98 -3.89
N LEU A 111 10.90 5.26 -2.66
CA LEU A 111 12.09 6.03 -2.31
C LEU A 111 13.37 5.29 -2.73
N ASN A 112 13.48 4.02 -2.37
CA ASN A 112 14.66 3.20 -2.68
C ASN A 112 14.92 3.08 -4.19
N ASP A 113 13.87 2.89 -5.00
CA ASP A 113 13.97 2.80 -6.47
C ASP A 113 14.51 4.08 -7.10
N ARG A 114 14.44 5.20 -6.38
CA ARG A 114 14.92 6.53 -6.79
C ARG A 114 16.24 6.94 -6.13
N GLY A 115 16.81 6.05 -5.32
CA GLY A 115 18.05 6.32 -4.59
C GLY A 115 17.86 7.30 -3.41
N GLU A 116 16.61 7.53 -3.01
CA GLU A 116 16.25 8.41 -1.90
C GLU A 116 16.22 7.63 -0.57
N SER A 117 16.67 8.26 0.51
CA SER A 117 16.62 7.66 1.84
C SER A 117 15.26 7.81 2.48
N ALA A 118 14.65 6.72 2.97
CA ALA A 118 13.42 6.80 3.77
C ALA A 118 13.58 7.60 5.08
N MET A 119 14.81 7.77 5.57
CA MET A 119 15.12 8.38 6.88
C MET A 119 15.72 9.79 6.80
N ALA A 120 16.03 10.32 5.62
CA ALA A 120 16.87 11.51 5.48
C ALA A 120 16.31 12.77 6.15
N HIS A 121 15.00 12.92 6.24
CA HIS A 121 14.36 14.09 6.87
C HIS A 121 13.56 13.78 8.14
N ALA A 122 13.29 12.52 8.45
CA ALA A 122 12.46 12.13 9.59
C ALA A 122 12.99 12.67 10.94
N HIS A 123 14.30 12.76 11.12
CA HIS A 123 14.89 13.23 12.36
C HIS A 123 14.85 14.76 12.55
N HIS A 124 14.84 15.56 11.49
CA HIS A 124 14.85 17.03 11.59
C HIS A 124 13.46 17.67 11.49
N MET A 125 12.51 17.01 10.84
CA MET A 125 11.18 17.55 10.57
C MET A 125 10.12 17.20 11.62
N LEU A 126 10.38 16.24 12.52
CA LEU A 126 9.41 15.80 13.52
C LEU A 126 9.51 16.59 14.83
N SER A 127 9.61 17.92 14.77
CA SER A 127 9.36 18.74 15.96
C SER A 127 7.95 18.47 16.50
N ALA A 128 7.74 18.64 17.81
CA ALA A 128 6.41 18.45 18.40
C ALA A 128 5.33 19.32 17.72
N HIS A 129 5.70 20.51 17.24
CA HIS A 129 4.82 21.41 16.51
C HIS A 129 4.43 20.80 15.14
N HIS A 130 5.39 20.32 14.38
CA HIS A 130 5.14 19.73 13.07
C HIS A 130 4.31 18.44 13.14
N LYS A 131 4.58 17.58 14.14
CA LYS A 131 3.72 16.41 14.42
C LYS A 131 2.27 16.82 14.66
N MET A 132 2.03 17.92 15.38
CA MET A 132 0.68 18.42 15.65
C MET A 132 -0.01 18.95 14.39
N GLU A 133 0.71 19.61 13.49
CA GLU A 133 0.18 20.08 12.20
C GLU A 133 -0.24 18.91 11.30
N MET A 134 0.52 17.83 11.31
CA MET A 134 0.18 16.57 10.62
C MET A 134 -0.90 15.73 11.33
N GLY A 135 -1.55 16.23 12.36
CA GLY A 135 -2.57 15.49 13.10
C GLY A 135 -2.05 14.36 14.00
N MET A 136 -0.75 14.14 14.07
CA MET A 136 -0.15 13.09 14.88
C MET A 136 -0.42 13.29 16.38
N ALA A 137 -0.51 12.19 17.11
CA ALA A 137 -0.59 12.21 18.56
C ALA A 137 0.76 12.63 19.18
N THR A 138 0.70 13.44 20.24
CA THR A 138 1.89 13.76 21.05
C THR A 138 2.31 12.56 21.89
N ASP A 139 3.55 12.55 22.34
CA ASP A 139 4.07 11.49 23.22
C ASP A 139 3.22 11.36 24.50
N GLN A 140 2.73 12.50 25.03
CA GLN A 140 1.83 12.51 26.18
C GLN A 140 0.47 11.86 25.87
N GLN A 141 -0.08 12.10 24.66
CA GLN A 141 -1.34 11.49 24.22
C GLN A 141 -1.15 9.99 23.99
N MET A 142 -0.04 9.57 23.41
CA MET A 142 0.28 8.14 23.24
C MET A 142 0.41 7.42 24.59
N ALA A 143 1.10 8.04 25.56
CA ALA A 143 1.19 7.51 26.93
C ALA A 143 -0.21 7.39 27.58
N ALA A 144 -1.02 8.46 27.52
CA ALA A 144 -2.38 8.47 28.06
C ALA A 144 -3.28 7.41 27.40
N LEU A 145 -3.13 7.19 26.09
CA LEU A 145 -3.83 6.13 25.36
C LEU A 145 -3.40 4.74 25.88
N GLY A 146 -2.09 4.52 26.06
CA GLY A 146 -1.54 3.28 26.58
C GLY A 146 -2.01 2.93 28.01
N ASP A 147 -2.24 3.95 28.84
CA ASP A 147 -2.70 3.80 30.22
C ASP A 147 -4.23 3.64 30.34
N SER A 148 -4.97 3.91 29.27
CA SER A 148 -6.45 3.87 29.26
C SER A 148 -6.99 2.48 28.95
N GLN A 149 -8.25 2.22 29.37
CA GLN A 149 -8.93 0.93 29.20
C GLN A 149 -10.42 1.16 28.87
N SER A 150 -11.02 0.16 28.24
CA SER A 150 -12.47 0.08 27.97
C SER A 150 -12.98 1.35 27.24
N VAL A 151 -14.12 1.91 27.65
CA VAL A 151 -14.74 3.08 27.00
C VAL A 151 -13.81 4.32 26.97
N GLY A 152 -12.94 4.46 27.97
CA GLY A 152 -11.92 5.53 28.00
C GLY A 152 -10.92 5.38 26.88
N PHE A 153 -10.40 4.18 26.71
CA PHE A 153 -9.53 3.80 25.60
C PHE A 153 -10.21 4.00 24.24
N ASP A 154 -11.42 3.43 24.07
CA ASP A 154 -12.17 3.48 22.82
C ASP A 154 -12.33 4.92 22.33
N ARG A 155 -12.72 5.83 23.24
CA ARG A 155 -12.91 7.24 22.91
C ARG A 155 -11.61 7.91 22.51
N GLN A 156 -10.53 7.71 23.26
CA GLN A 156 -9.23 8.31 22.97
C GLN A 156 -8.66 7.79 21.65
N PHE A 157 -8.71 6.47 21.44
CA PHE A 157 -8.25 5.85 20.20
C PHE A 157 -8.95 6.43 18.97
N LEU A 158 -10.29 6.49 19.01
CA LEU A 158 -11.08 7.02 17.89
C LEU A 158 -10.77 8.51 17.64
N GLN A 159 -10.69 9.33 18.70
CA GLN A 159 -10.37 10.76 18.56
C GLN A 159 -8.97 10.98 17.97
N LEU A 160 -7.97 10.26 18.45
CA LEU A 160 -6.60 10.37 17.96
C LEU A 160 -6.50 9.86 16.52
N MET A 161 -7.11 8.72 16.21
CA MET A 161 -7.06 8.12 14.88
C MET A 161 -7.79 8.96 13.82
N ILE A 162 -8.94 9.56 14.17
CA ILE A 162 -9.66 10.49 13.27
C ILE A 162 -8.78 11.70 12.96
N ARG A 163 -8.24 12.37 14.00
CA ARG A 163 -7.37 13.52 13.81
C ARG A 163 -6.11 13.18 12.99
N HIS A 164 -5.54 12.01 13.22
CA HIS A 164 -4.39 11.51 12.49
C HIS A 164 -4.70 11.36 10.99
N HIS A 165 -5.85 10.78 10.64
CA HIS A 165 -6.27 10.66 9.23
C HIS A 165 -6.64 12.02 8.59
N GLU A 166 -7.23 12.94 9.36
CA GLU A 166 -7.47 14.31 8.89
C GLU A 166 -6.15 15.00 8.53
N GLY A 167 -5.11 14.84 9.35
CA GLY A 167 -3.78 15.36 9.06
C GLY A 167 -3.16 14.75 7.80
N ALA A 168 -3.33 13.44 7.56
CA ALA A 168 -2.89 12.81 6.31
C ALA A 168 -3.58 13.41 5.09
N VAL A 169 -4.90 13.66 5.18
CA VAL A 169 -5.66 14.31 4.10
C VAL A 169 -5.13 15.73 3.82
N ASP A 170 -4.77 16.48 4.85
CA ASP A 170 -4.21 17.82 4.66
C ASP A 170 -2.81 17.77 4.03
N MET A 171 -1.95 16.83 4.42
CA MET A 171 -0.67 16.59 3.76
C MET A 171 -0.83 16.28 2.25
N VAL A 172 -1.84 15.48 1.88
CA VAL A 172 -2.14 15.18 0.46
C VAL A 172 -2.62 16.42 -0.29
N LYS A 173 -3.44 17.26 0.33
CA LYS A 173 -3.89 18.53 -0.29
C LYS A 173 -2.72 19.45 -0.56
N ASP A 174 -1.80 19.58 0.39
CA ASP A 174 -0.61 20.43 0.24
C ASP A 174 0.27 19.94 -0.92
N LEU A 175 0.48 18.61 -1.03
CA LEU A 175 1.19 18.01 -2.16
C LEU A 175 0.48 18.28 -3.49
N SER A 176 -0.86 18.16 -3.52
CA SER A 176 -1.67 18.40 -4.72
C SER A 176 -1.55 19.84 -5.24
N LEU A 177 -1.44 20.83 -4.34
CA LEU A 177 -1.29 22.23 -4.74
C LEU A 177 0.08 22.54 -5.39
N ILE A 178 1.08 21.69 -5.19
CA ILE A 178 2.42 21.86 -5.79
C ILE A 178 2.43 21.34 -7.24
N HIS A 179 1.52 20.41 -7.58
CA HIS A 179 1.46 19.77 -8.89
C HIS A 179 0.41 20.37 -9.85
N ILE A 180 -0.30 21.40 -9.42
CA ILE A 180 -1.25 22.16 -10.26
C ILE A 180 -0.59 23.46 -10.74
#